data_0610edbc7e8fc1e9293e21a59ad57c58
#
_entry.id   0610edbc7e8fc1e9293e21a59ad57c58
#
_cell.length_a   1.000
_cell.length_b   1.000
_cell.length_c   1.000
_cell.angle_alpha   90.00
_cell.angle_beta   90.00
_cell.angle_gamma   90.00
#
_symmetry.space_group_name_H-M   'P 1'
#
loop_
_entity.id
_entity.type
_entity.pdbx_description
1 polymer ?
#
loop_
_entity_poly.entity_id
_entity_poly.type
_entity_poly.pdbx_seq_one_letter_code
_entity_poly.pdbx_strand_id
1 'polypeptide(L)'
;MSKPLMSRQFWIQVPGRGEIVEADLAPRQPGQVLVRAIYSGISRGTEALVFRGEVPPSQYHAMRAPFQEGEFPGPVKYGYASVGEVVEDSTSSGLVGRTVFCLYPHQDVYCVPADQVAQVPRDVPPGRAVLAANMETAVTIVWDAKPTAGDRVVVIGAGVVGLLVAWLCRFVPGASVTVVDPDPGRAPAAHAIGVPFATEPPLGADADVVVHASGQAEGLRAALRIAGVESTVVEASWYGRHSVSLPLGEAFHSRRLTLRSSQVGRIPSDRAPRWTRARRLTLALVLLRAPELDALITGESPFAELPDVLARLSRDPRAALCHRIRYQGT
;
A
#
# COMPACT_ATOMS: atom_id res chain seq x y z
N MET A 1 -26.30 32.97 -1.88
CA MET A 1 -25.54 31.77 -2.29
C MET A 1 -24.30 31.72 -1.40
N SER A 2 -24.08 30.65 -0.65
CA SER A 2 -22.84 30.48 0.14
C SER A 2 -21.65 30.40 -0.83
N LYS A 3 -20.53 31.02 -0.44
CA LYS A 3 -19.26 30.92 -1.20
C LYS A 3 -18.91 29.44 -1.33
N PRO A 4 -18.48 28.97 -2.52
CA PRO A 4 -18.06 27.58 -2.68
C PRO A 4 -16.91 27.28 -1.72
N LEU A 5 -16.89 26.07 -1.19
CA LEU A 5 -15.81 25.61 -0.32
C LEU A 5 -14.57 25.35 -1.19
N MET A 6 -13.46 25.99 -0.85
CA MET A 6 -12.19 25.78 -1.53
C MET A 6 -11.52 24.49 -1.03
N SER A 7 -10.85 23.79 -1.91
CA SER A 7 -10.09 22.58 -1.63
C SER A 7 -8.71 22.67 -2.26
N ARG A 8 -7.69 22.26 -1.51
CA ARG A 8 -6.32 22.12 -1.99
C ARG A 8 -6.07 20.68 -2.40
N GLN A 9 -5.62 20.49 -3.63
CA GLN A 9 -5.48 19.20 -4.29
C GLN A 9 -4.06 19.04 -4.82
N PHE A 10 -3.46 17.88 -4.63
CA PHE A 10 -2.16 17.59 -5.24
C PHE A 10 -2.34 16.97 -6.63
N TRP A 11 -1.74 17.58 -7.62
CA TRP A 11 -1.73 17.12 -9.00
C TRP A 11 -0.32 16.87 -9.49
N ILE A 12 -0.11 15.74 -10.15
CA ILE A 12 1.08 15.46 -10.95
C ILE A 12 0.81 16.05 -12.34
N GLN A 13 1.40 17.19 -12.64
CA GLN A 13 1.15 17.94 -13.88
C GLN A 13 1.81 17.27 -15.09
N VAL A 14 3.06 16.87 -14.90
CA VAL A 14 3.85 16.10 -15.85
C VAL A 14 4.75 15.13 -15.08
N PRO A 15 5.29 14.09 -15.71
CA PRO A 15 6.22 13.20 -15.04
C PRO A 15 7.35 13.94 -14.31
N GLY A 16 7.50 13.62 -13.02
CA GLY A 16 8.51 14.21 -12.15
C GLY A 16 8.18 15.58 -11.54
N ARG A 17 7.01 16.14 -11.83
CA ARG A 17 6.59 17.44 -11.32
C ARG A 17 5.15 17.42 -10.81
N GLY A 18 4.98 17.67 -9.51
CA GLY A 18 3.68 17.83 -8.87
C GLY A 18 3.50 19.24 -8.30
N GLU A 19 2.27 19.65 -8.11
CA GLU A 19 1.92 20.92 -7.47
C GLU A 19 0.60 20.80 -6.70
N ILE A 20 0.38 21.72 -5.75
CA ILE A 20 -0.89 21.86 -5.04
C ILE A 20 -1.71 22.93 -5.75
N VAL A 21 -2.91 22.57 -6.17
CA VAL A 21 -3.86 23.42 -6.86
C VAL A 21 -5.03 23.70 -5.92
N GLU A 22 -5.44 24.97 -5.82
CA GLU A 22 -6.70 25.35 -5.18
C GLU A 22 -7.84 25.32 -6.20
N ALA A 23 -8.92 24.65 -5.85
CA ALA A 23 -10.10 24.54 -6.70
C ALA A 23 -11.38 24.58 -5.85
N ASP A 24 -12.46 25.05 -6.46
CA ASP A 24 -13.79 24.97 -5.86
C ASP A 24 -14.17 23.50 -5.66
N LEU A 25 -14.60 23.16 -4.45
CA LEU A 25 -15.18 21.85 -4.20
C LEU A 25 -16.59 21.81 -4.79
N ALA A 26 -16.86 20.82 -5.61
CA ALA A 26 -18.20 20.59 -6.13
C ALA A 26 -19.21 20.45 -4.98
N PRO A 27 -20.43 20.99 -5.12
CA PRO A 27 -21.46 20.86 -4.10
C PRO A 27 -21.72 19.40 -3.76
N ARG A 28 -21.81 19.10 -2.46
CA ARG A 28 -22.08 17.75 -1.96
C ARG A 28 -23.42 17.25 -2.50
N GLN A 29 -23.42 16.08 -3.10
CA GLN A 29 -24.61 15.43 -3.64
C GLN A 29 -25.33 14.60 -2.55
N PRO A 30 -26.63 14.30 -2.72
CA PRO A 30 -27.31 13.32 -1.87
C PRO A 30 -26.55 11.99 -1.85
N GLY A 31 -26.45 11.36 -0.68
CA GLY A 31 -25.70 10.12 -0.51
C GLY A 31 -24.22 10.29 -0.23
N GLN A 32 -23.70 11.53 -0.22
CA GLN A 32 -22.31 11.83 0.07
C GLN A 32 -22.07 12.35 1.48
N VAL A 33 -20.86 12.13 1.95
CA VAL A 33 -20.28 12.78 3.14
C VAL A 33 -19.19 13.75 2.71
N LEU A 34 -19.02 14.83 3.50
CA LEU A 34 -17.89 15.74 3.39
C LEU A 34 -16.82 15.30 4.39
N VAL A 35 -15.62 15.00 3.88
CA VAL A 35 -14.47 14.56 4.68
C VAL A 35 -13.42 15.66 4.69
N ARG A 36 -12.92 16.00 5.88
CA ARG A 36 -11.74 16.83 6.08
C ARG A 36 -10.56 15.92 6.39
N ALA A 37 -9.54 15.93 5.54
CA ALA A 37 -8.37 15.10 5.73
C ALA A 37 -7.57 15.52 6.96
N ILE A 38 -7.12 14.55 7.73
CA ILE A 38 -6.19 14.68 8.86
C ILE A 38 -4.80 14.24 8.43
N TYR A 39 -4.73 13.07 7.80
CA TYR A 39 -3.51 12.49 7.26
C TYR A 39 -3.76 11.83 5.90
N SER A 40 -2.71 11.75 5.09
CA SER A 40 -2.63 10.79 3.99
C SER A 40 -1.27 10.08 4.00
N GLY A 41 -1.24 8.83 3.52
CA GLY A 41 -0.02 8.05 3.41
C GLY A 41 0.50 8.05 1.97
N ILE A 42 1.81 8.22 1.77
CA ILE A 42 2.44 8.03 0.48
C ILE A 42 2.77 6.55 0.33
N SER A 43 2.15 5.89 -0.65
CA SER A 43 2.48 4.54 -1.07
C SER A 43 3.66 4.59 -2.04
N ARG A 44 4.86 4.63 -1.47
CA ARG A 44 6.11 4.93 -2.17
C ARG A 44 6.31 4.11 -3.46
N GLY A 45 6.03 2.81 -3.45
CA GLY A 45 6.20 1.96 -4.63
C GLY A 45 5.37 2.43 -5.82
N THR A 46 4.06 2.46 -5.65
CA THR A 46 3.10 2.80 -6.72
C THR A 46 3.11 4.29 -7.05
N GLU A 47 3.07 5.16 -6.03
CA GLU A 47 2.98 6.59 -6.28
C GLU A 47 4.27 7.17 -6.88
N ALA A 48 5.45 6.67 -6.50
CA ALA A 48 6.68 7.05 -7.15
C ALA A 48 6.72 6.63 -8.63
N LEU A 49 6.16 5.47 -8.95
CA LEU A 49 6.06 4.97 -10.32
C LEU A 49 5.12 5.85 -11.16
N VAL A 50 3.97 6.23 -10.60
CA VAL A 50 3.03 7.18 -11.22
C VAL A 50 3.69 8.55 -11.37
N PHE A 51 4.34 9.05 -10.33
CA PHE A 51 5.01 10.36 -10.35
C PHE A 51 6.10 10.45 -11.44
N ARG A 52 6.84 9.36 -11.67
CA ARG A 52 7.84 9.31 -12.76
C ARG A 52 7.22 9.07 -14.15
N GLY A 53 5.89 8.87 -14.25
CA GLY A 53 5.20 8.59 -15.51
C GLY A 53 5.54 7.21 -16.09
N GLU A 54 5.83 6.23 -15.23
CA GLU A 54 6.27 4.87 -15.61
C GLU A 54 5.12 3.86 -15.72
N VAL A 55 3.87 4.32 -15.66
CA VAL A 55 2.70 3.46 -15.95
C VAL A 55 2.70 3.10 -17.43
N PRO A 56 2.64 1.80 -17.80
CA PRO A 56 2.54 1.42 -19.19
C PRO A 56 1.20 1.89 -19.80
N PRO A 57 1.17 2.43 -21.04
CA PRO A 57 -0.07 2.91 -21.67
C PRO A 57 -1.17 1.84 -21.71
N SER A 58 -0.83 0.57 -21.91
CA SER A 58 -1.79 -0.55 -21.88
C SER A 58 -2.46 -0.76 -20.51
N GLN A 59 -1.91 -0.17 -19.44
CA GLN A 59 -2.41 -0.31 -18.08
C GLN A 59 -3.11 0.95 -17.54
N TYR A 60 -3.20 2.03 -18.32
CA TYR A 60 -3.79 3.30 -17.87
C TYR A 60 -5.19 3.13 -17.28
N HIS A 61 -6.05 2.37 -17.95
CA HIS A 61 -7.40 2.11 -17.46
C HIS A 61 -7.41 1.12 -16.27
N ALA A 62 -6.67 0.02 -16.36
CA ALA A 62 -6.69 -1.05 -15.35
C ALA A 62 -6.08 -0.64 -14.00
N MET A 63 -5.13 0.30 -14.03
CA MET A 63 -4.38 0.75 -12.85
C MET A 63 -4.82 2.10 -12.29
N ARG A 64 -5.99 2.60 -12.72
CA ARG A 64 -6.60 3.78 -12.10
C ARG A 64 -6.86 3.52 -10.61
N ALA A 65 -6.47 4.50 -9.79
CA ALA A 65 -6.87 4.50 -8.39
C ALA A 65 -8.36 4.91 -8.25
N PRO A 66 -9.04 4.50 -7.18
CA PRO A 66 -10.34 5.08 -6.85
C PRO A 66 -10.26 6.60 -6.76
N PHE A 67 -11.29 7.29 -7.26
CA PHE A 67 -11.35 8.76 -7.26
C PHE A 67 -10.18 9.48 -7.97
N GLN A 68 -9.40 8.78 -8.76
CA GLN A 68 -8.40 9.42 -9.61
C GLN A 68 -9.10 10.36 -10.61
N GLU A 69 -8.60 11.58 -10.71
CA GLU A 69 -8.99 12.54 -11.74
C GLU A 69 -7.83 12.74 -12.72
N GLY A 70 -8.15 13.13 -13.95
CA GLY A 70 -7.15 13.21 -15.02
C GLY A 70 -6.68 11.84 -15.50
N GLU A 71 -5.64 11.84 -16.33
CA GLU A 71 -5.13 10.65 -17.01
C GLU A 71 -3.62 10.52 -16.87
N PHE A 72 -3.12 9.28 -16.84
CA PHE A 72 -1.68 9.04 -16.93
C PHE A 72 -1.12 9.48 -18.30
N PRO A 73 0.12 9.96 -18.38
CA PRO A 73 1.05 10.16 -17.26
C PRO A 73 0.83 11.49 -16.50
N GLY A 74 -0.10 12.34 -16.94
CA GLY A 74 -0.46 13.61 -16.32
C GLY A 74 -1.08 14.58 -17.34
N PRO A 75 -1.85 15.61 -16.87
CA PRO A 75 -2.17 15.91 -15.47
C PRO A 75 -3.01 14.82 -14.79
N VAL A 76 -2.63 14.42 -13.59
CA VAL A 76 -3.37 13.41 -12.83
C VAL A 76 -3.36 13.71 -11.32
N LYS A 77 -4.54 13.62 -10.68
CA LYS A 77 -4.69 13.64 -9.23
C LYS A 77 -4.68 12.21 -8.73
N TYR A 78 -3.66 11.84 -7.96
CA TYR A 78 -3.41 10.47 -7.57
C TYR A 78 -3.14 10.33 -6.06
N GLY A 79 -3.28 9.13 -5.55
CA GLY A 79 -3.16 8.74 -4.15
C GLY A 79 -4.35 7.89 -3.75
N TYR A 80 -4.25 7.17 -2.63
CA TYR A 80 -5.30 6.25 -2.19
C TYR A 80 -5.21 5.88 -0.70
N ALA A 81 -4.66 6.75 0.13
CA ALA A 81 -4.54 6.49 1.57
C ALA A 81 -4.86 7.75 2.37
N SER A 82 -6.12 8.17 2.33
CA SER A 82 -6.63 9.35 3.05
C SER A 82 -7.32 8.93 4.33
N VAL A 83 -6.98 9.60 5.44
CA VAL A 83 -7.64 9.50 6.75
C VAL A 83 -8.17 10.87 7.10
N GLY A 84 -9.44 10.96 7.43
CA GLY A 84 -10.08 12.25 7.73
C GLY A 84 -11.25 12.11 8.69
N GLU A 85 -11.83 13.25 9.05
CA GLU A 85 -13.05 13.34 9.83
C GLU A 85 -14.24 13.69 8.91
N VAL A 86 -15.35 13.00 9.10
CA VAL A 86 -16.60 13.35 8.43
C VAL A 86 -17.18 14.59 9.13
N VAL A 87 -17.24 15.70 8.40
CA VAL A 87 -17.75 16.98 8.94
C VAL A 87 -19.20 17.27 8.56
N GLU A 88 -19.67 16.67 7.45
CA GLU A 88 -21.08 16.72 7.04
C GLU A 88 -21.52 15.38 6.43
N ASP A 89 -22.80 15.03 6.66
CA ASP A 89 -23.40 13.79 6.20
C ASP A 89 -24.81 14.04 5.67
N SER A 90 -25.07 13.72 4.41
CA SER A 90 -26.40 13.82 3.81
C SER A 90 -27.23 12.52 3.92
N THR A 91 -26.65 11.46 4.49
CA THR A 91 -27.24 10.11 4.49
C THR A 91 -27.84 9.71 5.82
N SER A 92 -27.62 10.50 6.88
CA SER A 92 -27.94 10.11 8.27
C SER A 92 -27.24 8.80 8.70
N SER A 93 -26.07 8.51 8.15
CA SER A 93 -25.29 7.28 8.46
C SER A 93 -24.71 7.29 9.87
N GLY A 94 -24.73 8.46 10.56
CA GLY A 94 -24.11 8.64 11.88
C GLY A 94 -22.60 8.76 11.83
N LEU A 95 -22.03 9.11 10.67
CA LEU A 95 -20.59 9.24 10.47
C LEU A 95 -20.04 10.60 10.88
N VAL A 96 -20.85 11.65 11.08
CA VAL A 96 -20.38 12.97 11.51
C VAL A 96 -19.55 12.87 12.79
N GLY A 97 -18.37 13.48 12.80
CA GLY A 97 -17.39 13.43 13.89
C GLY A 97 -16.65 12.08 13.99
N ARG A 98 -16.81 11.18 13.00
CA ARG A 98 -16.09 9.92 12.97
C ARG A 98 -14.83 10.05 12.10
N THR A 99 -13.75 9.45 12.58
CA THR A 99 -12.56 9.25 11.76
C THR A 99 -12.83 8.13 10.76
N VAL A 100 -12.56 8.41 9.49
CA VAL A 100 -12.75 7.47 8.38
C VAL A 100 -11.48 7.34 7.54
N PHE A 101 -11.33 6.20 6.90
CA PHE A 101 -10.35 5.95 5.85
C PHE A 101 -11.08 5.92 4.50
N CYS A 102 -10.46 6.53 3.48
CA CYS A 102 -10.93 6.49 2.11
C CYS A 102 -9.75 6.27 1.15
N LEU A 103 -9.97 5.47 0.11
CA LEU A 103 -9.04 5.31 -1.01
C LEU A 103 -9.08 6.57 -1.90
N TYR A 104 -8.79 7.73 -1.32
CA TYR A 104 -8.90 9.04 -1.96
C TYR A 104 -7.53 9.67 -2.22
N PRO A 105 -7.36 10.43 -3.32
CA PRO A 105 -6.15 11.18 -3.62
C PRO A 105 -5.76 12.18 -2.52
N HIS A 106 -4.53 12.69 -2.59
CA HIS A 106 -4.04 13.70 -1.66
C HIS A 106 -4.80 15.03 -1.82
N GLN A 107 -5.72 15.31 -0.92
CA GLN A 107 -6.60 16.47 -0.93
C GLN A 107 -7.07 16.78 0.50
N ASP A 108 -7.21 18.06 0.86
CA ASP A 108 -7.52 18.47 2.23
C ASP A 108 -9.01 18.35 2.58
N VAL A 109 -9.91 18.59 1.63
CA VAL A 109 -11.37 18.46 1.81
C VAL A 109 -12.00 17.87 0.56
N TYR A 110 -12.86 16.88 0.72
CA TYR A 110 -13.50 16.21 -0.41
C TYR A 110 -14.88 15.63 -0.07
N CYS A 111 -15.75 15.54 -1.09
CA CYS A 111 -17.02 14.83 -1.01
C CYS A 111 -16.89 13.43 -1.62
N VAL A 112 -17.49 12.43 -0.97
CA VAL A 112 -17.43 11.02 -1.40
C VAL A 112 -18.70 10.29 -0.97
N PRO A 113 -19.19 9.30 -1.75
CA PRO A 113 -20.31 8.47 -1.30
C PRO A 113 -20.02 7.86 0.08
N ALA A 114 -21.03 7.84 0.95
CA ALA A 114 -20.87 7.37 2.33
C ALA A 114 -20.46 5.89 2.43
N ASP A 115 -20.77 5.08 1.43
CA ASP A 115 -20.38 3.67 1.33
C ASP A 115 -18.95 3.46 0.84
N GLN A 116 -18.26 4.54 0.42
CA GLN A 116 -16.86 4.51 -0.02
C GLN A 116 -15.87 4.92 1.08
N VAL A 117 -16.36 5.23 2.28
CA VAL A 117 -15.52 5.45 3.46
C VAL A 117 -15.64 4.27 4.43
N ALA A 118 -14.55 3.93 5.07
CA ALA A 118 -14.52 2.93 6.13
C ALA A 118 -14.22 3.60 7.48
N GLN A 119 -15.09 3.40 8.47
CA GLN A 119 -14.85 3.96 9.79
C GLN A 119 -13.59 3.34 10.41
N VAL A 120 -12.67 4.20 10.86
CA VAL A 120 -11.48 3.78 11.60
C VAL A 120 -11.91 3.37 13.01
N PRO A 121 -11.50 2.19 13.51
CA PRO A 121 -11.76 1.80 14.89
C PRO A 121 -11.21 2.84 15.89
N ARG A 122 -11.94 3.10 16.97
CA ARG A 122 -11.58 4.17 17.93
C ARG A 122 -10.21 3.98 18.60
N ASP A 123 -9.76 2.74 18.68
CA ASP A 123 -8.48 2.31 19.25
C ASP A 123 -7.33 2.27 18.22
N VAL A 124 -7.60 2.70 16.97
CA VAL A 124 -6.58 2.89 15.93
C VAL A 124 -6.30 4.38 15.77
N PRO A 125 -5.07 4.85 16.06
CA PRO A 125 -4.71 6.24 15.86
C PRO A 125 -4.85 6.65 14.38
N PRO A 126 -5.41 7.84 14.08
CA PRO A 126 -5.56 8.31 12.69
C PRO A 126 -4.25 8.29 11.89
N GLY A 127 -3.13 8.64 12.55
CA GLY A 127 -1.81 8.61 11.91
C GLY A 127 -1.34 7.21 11.51
N ARG A 128 -1.79 6.14 12.19
CA ARG A 128 -1.50 4.75 11.82
C ARG A 128 -2.46 4.23 10.76
N ALA A 129 -3.68 4.75 10.72
CA ALA A 129 -4.69 4.34 9.76
C ALA A 129 -4.28 4.61 8.30
N VAL A 130 -3.29 5.47 8.04
CA VAL A 130 -2.72 5.68 6.69
C VAL A 130 -2.12 4.41 6.08
N LEU A 131 -1.79 3.41 6.90
CA LEU A 131 -1.29 2.11 6.45
C LEU A 131 -2.40 1.18 5.92
N ALA A 132 -3.68 1.56 5.99
CA ALA A 132 -4.79 0.66 5.68
C ALA A 132 -4.73 0.08 4.26
N ALA A 133 -4.42 0.89 3.24
CA ALA A 133 -4.28 0.40 1.87
C ALA A 133 -3.10 -0.58 1.71
N ASN A 134 -1.98 -0.33 2.40
CA ASN A 134 -0.82 -1.24 2.40
C ASN A 134 -1.14 -2.54 3.17
N MET A 135 -1.86 -2.46 4.29
CA MET A 135 -2.33 -3.63 5.03
C MET A 135 -3.33 -4.44 4.20
N GLU A 136 -4.23 -3.80 3.46
CA GLU A 136 -5.14 -4.47 2.52
C GLU A 136 -4.39 -5.26 1.46
N THR A 137 -3.33 -4.66 0.92
CA THR A 137 -2.41 -5.31 -0.01
C THR A 137 -1.72 -6.51 0.63
N ALA A 138 -1.18 -6.34 1.84
CA ALA A 138 -0.52 -7.42 2.58
C ALA A 138 -1.46 -8.59 2.88
N VAL A 139 -2.70 -8.32 3.29
CA VAL A 139 -3.74 -9.35 3.48
C VAL A 139 -3.99 -10.13 2.19
N THR A 140 -4.07 -9.45 1.05
CA THR A 140 -4.27 -10.11 -0.25
C THR A 140 -3.08 -11.01 -0.61
N ILE A 141 -1.86 -10.52 -0.40
CA ILE A 141 -0.64 -11.29 -0.64
C ILE A 141 -0.62 -12.57 0.23
N VAL A 142 -0.96 -12.46 1.52
CA VAL A 142 -1.04 -13.61 2.42
C VAL A 142 -2.12 -14.60 1.98
N TRP A 143 -3.27 -14.12 1.49
CA TRP A 143 -4.29 -15.01 0.91
C TRP A 143 -3.82 -15.72 -0.35
N ASP A 144 -3.01 -15.07 -1.19
CA ASP A 144 -2.42 -15.68 -2.38
C ASP A 144 -1.27 -16.63 -2.04
N ALA A 145 -0.48 -16.30 -1.03
CA ALA A 145 0.67 -17.08 -0.57
C ALA A 145 0.26 -18.36 0.18
N LYS A 146 -0.87 -18.31 0.91
CA LYS A 146 -1.46 -19.44 1.67
C LYS A 146 -0.46 -20.11 2.62
N PRO A 147 0.28 -19.38 3.45
CA PRO A 147 1.18 -20.02 4.40
C PRO A 147 0.40 -20.91 5.36
N THR A 148 0.97 -22.08 5.67
CA THR A 148 0.38 -23.09 6.58
C THR A 148 1.25 -23.30 7.83
N ALA A 149 0.72 -24.05 8.78
CA ALA A 149 1.44 -24.34 10.02
C ALA A 149 2.77 -25.03 9.75
N GLY A 150 3.86 -24.48 10.29
CA GLY A 150 5.21 -25.01 10.17
C GLY A 150 6.02 -24.54 8.95
N ASP A 151 5.42 -23.76 8.04
CA ASP A 151 6.10 -23.29 6.85
C ASP A 151 7.31 -22.37 7.14
N ARG A 152 8.33 -22.50 6.31
CA ARG A 152 9.43 -21.54 6.19
C ARG A 152 9.04 -20.48 5.17
N VAL A 153 8.74 -19.28 5.66
CA VAL A 153 8.30 -18.15 4.85
C VAL A 153 9.45 -17.16 4.72
N VAL A 154 9.85 -16.84 3.49
CA VAL A 154 10.85 -15.80 3.22
C VAL A 154 10.19 -14.66 2.45
N VAL A 155 10.32 -13.43 2.98
CA VAL A 155 9.84 -12.22 2.32
C VAL A 155 11.02 -11.42 1.81
N ILE A 156 11.13 -11.24 0.50
CA ILE A 156 12.18 -10.46 -0.15
C ILE A 156 11.68 -9.04 -0.42
N GLY A 157 12.30 -8.09 0.25
CA GLY A 157 11.94 -6.67 0.26
C GLY A 157 11.34 -6.22 1.59
N ALA A 158 12.11 -5.46 2.39
CA ALA A 158 11.69 -4.87 3.66
C ALA A 158 11.08 -3.47 3.47
N GLY A 159 10.29 -3.27 2.42
CA GLY A 159 9.38 -2.14 2.28
C GLY A 159 8.14 -2.31 3.16
N VAL A 160 7.26 -1.29 3.21
CA VAL A 160 6.03 -1.33 4.04
C VAL A 160 5.21 -2.60 3.78
N VAL A 161 4.96 -2.94 2.51
CA VAL A 161 4.15 -4.11 2.14
C VAL A 161 4.84 -5.40 2.57
N GLY A 162 6.15 -5.57 2.28
CA GLY A 162 6.88 -6.78 2.68
C GLY A 162 6.93 -6.97 4.20
N LEU A 163 7.15 -5.89 4.95
CA LEU A 163 7.13 -5.92 6.41
C LEU A 163 5.74 -6.26 6.97
N LEU A 164 4.67 -5.73 6.39
CA LEU A 164 3.30 -6.08 6.78
C LEU A 164 2.95 -7.53 6.45
N VAL A 165 3.41 -8.06 5.30
CA VAL A 165 3.25 -9.48 4.95
C VAL A 165 3.97 -10.38 5.96
N ALA A 166 5.22 -10.07 6.27
CA ALA A 166 6.00 -10.83 7.23
C ALA A 166 5.37 -10.77 8.63
N TRP A 167 4.90 -9.58 9.04
CA TRP A 167 4.17 -9.40 10.29
C TRP A 167 2.90 -10.27 10.35
N LEU A 168 2.13 -10.37 9.26
CA LEU A 168 0.96 -11.25 9.19
C LEU A 168 1.34 -12.73 9.26
N CYS A 169 2.37 -13.15 8.51
CA CYS A 169 2.81 -14.54 8.45
C CYS A 169 3.33 -15.05 9.79
N ARG A 170 3.88 -14.19 10.66
CA ARG A 170 4.38 -14.60 11.99
C ARG A 170 3.28 -15.16 12.92
N PHE A 171 2.01 -14.90 12.63
CA PHE A 171 0.89 -15.43 13.39
C PHE A 171 0.41 -16.82 12.90
N VAL A 172 1.02 -17.35 11.84
CA VAL A 172 0.77 -18.73 11.41
C VAL A 172 1.47 -19.67 12.38
N PRO A 173 0.77 -20.61 13.01
CA PRO A 173 1.36 -21.48 14.03
C PRO A 173 2.59 -22.24 13.54
N GLY A 174 3.70 -22.11 14.25
CA GLY A 174 4.95 -22.82 13.92
C GLY A 174 5.66 -22.33 12.65
N ALA A 175 5.14 -21.36 11.92
CA ALA A 175 5.84 -20.80 10.76
C ALA A 175 7.10 -20.05 11.21
N SER A 176 8.20 -20.24 10.49
CA SER A 176 9.41 -19.44 10.61
C SER A 176 9.42 -18.39 9.51
N VAL A 177 9.46 -17.09 9.91
CA VAL A 177 9.38 -15.98 8.96
C VAL A 177 10.68 -15.19 8.98
N THR A 178 11.25 -14.89 7.81
CA THR A 178 12.44 -14.04 7.67
C THR A 178 12.19 -13.00 6.59
N VAL A 179 12.48 -11.72 6.89
CA VAL A 179 12.53 -10.65 5.89
C VAL A 179 13.96 -10.47 5.40
N VAL A 180 14.12 -10.35 4.10
CA VAL A 180 15.40 -10.14 3.44
C VAL A 180 15.39 -8.82 2.67
N ASP A 181 16.37 -7.96 2.95
CA ASP A 181 16.59 -6.73 2.19
C ASP A 181 18.08 -6.34 2.24
N PRO A 182 18.72 -5.98 1.12
CA PRO A 182 20.13 -5.62 1.11
C PRO A 182 20.44 -4.32 1.88
N ASP A 183 19.44 -3.53 2.23
CA ASP A 183 19.58 -2.32 3.04
C ASP A 183 19.50 -2.66 4.55
N PRO A 184 20.62 -2.69 5.31
CA PRO A 184 20.58 -2.98 6.74
C PRO A 184 19.81 -1.93 7.55
N GLY A 185 19.58 -0.73 6.99
CA GLY A 185 18.76 0.32 7.61
C GLY A 185 17.29 -0.09 7.78
N ARG A 186 16.87 -1.22 7.19
CA ARG A 186 15.52 -1.79 7.35
C ARG A 186 15.36 -2.69 8.60
N ALA A 187 16.48 -3.17 9.14
CA ALA A 187 16.47 -4.07 10.29
C ALA A 187 15.74 -3.52 11.53
N PRO A 188 15.90 -2.24 11.92
CA PRO A 188 15.18 -1.70 13.09
C PRO A 188 13.67 -1.82 12.97
N ALA A 189 13.10 -1.53 11.79
CA ALA A 189 11.66 -1.64 11.57
C ALA A 189 11.17 -3.11 11.59
N ALA A 190 11.94 -4.03 11.00
CA ALA A 190 11.64 -5.46 11.03
C ALA A 190 11.64 -5.98 12.49
N HIS A 191 12.67 -5.65 13.27
CA HIS A 191 12.77 -6.06 14.67
C HIS A 191 11.65 -5.45 15.54
N ALA A 192 11.29 -4.17 15.30
CA ALA A 192 10.21 -3.52 16.03
C ALA A 192 8.87 -4.22 15.86
N ILE A 193 8.60 -4.81 14.69
CA ILE A 193 7.39 -5.60 14.43
C ILE A 193 7.57 -7.10 14.77
N GLY A 194 8.69 -7.48 15.40
CA GLY A 194 8.98 -8.84 15.85
C GLY A 194 9.26 -9.83 14.71
N VAL A 195 9.88 -9.38 13.62
CA VAL A 195 10.25 -10.23 12.47
C VAL A 195 11.78 -10.29 12.34
N PRO A 196 12.37 -11.49 12.22
CA PRO A 196 13.78 -11.69 11.88
C PRO A 196 14.15 -11.02 10.56
N PHE A 197 15.34 -10.41 10.50
CA PHE A 197 15.85 -9.70 9.33
C PHE A 197 17.22 -10.28 8.91
N ALA A 198 17.45 -10.33 7.60
CA ALA A 198 18.73 -10.67 7.02
C ALA A 198 19.02 -9.78 5.81
N THR A 199 20.31 -9.49 5.56
CA THR A 199 20.75 -8.74 4.37
C THR A 199 20.81 -9.59 3.12
N GLU A 200 20.91 -10.90 3.30
CA GLU A 200 20.93 -11.90 2.22
C GLU A 200 20.01 -13.07 2.58
N PRO A 201 19.44 -13.75 1.56
CA PRO A 201 18.67 -14.96 1.82
C PRO A 201 19.50 -16.01 2.55
N PRO A 202 18.94 -16.73 3.55
CA PRO A 202 19.64 -17.80 4.24
C PRO A 202 20.14 -18.87 3.24
N LEU A 203 21.37 -19.31 3.39
CA LEU A 203 21.93 -20.39 2.58
C LEU A 203 21.11 -21.66 2.75
N GLY A 204 20.74 -22.30 1.62
CA GLY A 204 19.93 -23.52 1.64
C GLY A 204 18.52 -23.30 2.22
N ALA A 205 17.94 -22.10 2.07
CA ALA A 205 16.67 -21.73 2.68
C ALA A 205 15.55 -22.72 2.40
N ASP A 206 15.52 -23.34 1.20
CA ASP A 206 14.52 -24.34 0.82
C ASP A 206 13.12 -23.94 1.34
N ALA A 207 12.72 -22.68 1.03
CA ALA A 207 11.54 -22.04 1.61
C ALA A 207 10.25 -22.65 1.04
N ASP A 208 9.29 -22.89 1.93
CA ASP A 208 7.99 -23.43 1.54
C ASP A 208 7.12 -22.37 0.83
N VAL A 209 7.26 -21.10 1.26
CA VAL A 209 6.62 -19.94 0.65
C VAL A 209 7.61 -18.79 0.52
N VAL A 210 7.71 -18.20 -0.66
CA VAL A 210 8.49 -16.97 -0.87
C VAL A 210 7.58 -15.85 -1.35
N VAL A 211 7.66 -14.68 -0.70
CA VAL A 211 6.97 -13.48 -1.16
C VAL A 211 8.01 -12.48 -1.65
N HIS A 212 7.87 -12.02 -2.88
CA HIS A 212 8.70 -10.98 -3.43
C HIS A 212 7.93 -9.64 -3.48
N ALA A 213 8.46 -8.63 -2.79
CA ALA A 213 7.88 -7.30 -2.65
C ALA A 213 8.92 -6.17 -2.78
N SER A 214 10.08 -6.44 -3.40
CA SER A 214 11.17 -5.46 -3.52
C SER A 214 11.06 -4.55 -4.74
N GLY A 215 10.33 -4.95 -5.78
CA GLY A 215 10.29 -4.27 -7.07
C GLY A 215 11.59 -4.36 -7.87
N GLN A 216 12.52 -5.25 -7.47
CA GLN A 216 13.82 -5.42 -8.13
C GLN A 216 13.92 -6.80 -8.77
N ALA A 217 14.36 -6.85 -10.03
CA ALA A 217 14.52 -8.11 -10.77
C ALA A 217 15.44 -9.11 -10.05
N GLU A 218 16.49 -8.62 -9.39
CA GLU A 218 17.43 -9.47 -8.64
C GLU A 218 16.76 -10.11 -7.42
N GLY A 219 15.85 -9.38 -6.75
CA GLY A 219 15.05 -9.93 -5.66
C GLY A 219 14.17 -11.10 -6.13
N LEU A 220 13.54 -10.98 -7.30
CA LEU A 220 12.73 -12.07 -7.86
C LEU A 220 13.59 -13.28 -8.30
N ARG A 221 14.79 -13.04 -8.86
CA ARG A 221 15.74 -14.13 -9.13
C ARG A 221 16.17 -14.85 -7.84
N ALA A 222 16.46 -14.07 -6.79
CA ALA A 222 16.76 -14.63 -5.48
C ALA A 222 15.59 -15.46 -4.93
N ALA A 223 14.35 -14.97 -5.08
CA ALA A 223 13.13 -15.71 -4.68
C ALA A 223 13.06 -17.09 -5.32
N LEU A 224 13.29 -17.17 -6.65
CA LEU A 224 13.29 -18.45 -7.35
C LEU A 224 14.43 -19.39 -6.88
N ARG A 225 15.59 -18.86 -6.52
CA ARG A 225 16.73 -19.68 -6.05
C ARG A 225 16.48 -20.34 -4.70
N ILE A 226 15.81 -19.65 -3.78
CA ILE A 226 15.61 -20.11 -2.39
C ILE A 226 14.32 -20.90 -2.17
N ALA A 227 13.42 -20.87 -3.14
CA ALA A 227 12.15 -21.60 -3.09
C ALA A 227 12.40 -23.11 -3.11
N GLY A 228 11.77 -23.84 -2.19
CA GLY A 228 11.84 -25.31 -2.09
C GLY A 228 11.11 -26.02 -3.23
N VAL A 229 11.13 -27.35 -3.23
CA VAL A 229 10.41 -28.16 -4.23
C VAL A 229 8.91 -27.92 -4.11
N GLU A 230 8.21 -27.74 -5.25
CA GLU A 230 6.76 -27.45 -5.35
C GLU A 230 6.32 -26.13 -4.67
N SER A 231 7.26 -25.31 -4.24
CA SER A 231 7.00 -24.07 -3.52
C SER A 231 6.33 -23.01 -4.40
N THR A 232 5.58 -22.11 -3.76
CA THR A 232 4.98 -20.95 -4.41
C THR A 232 5.80 -19.69 -4.14
N VAL A 233 6.21 -19.01 -5.21
CA VAL A 233 6.76 -17.65 -5.19
C VAL A 233 5.65 -16.67 -5.54
N VAL A 234 5.27 -15.82 -4.60
CA VAL A 234 4.25 -14.78 -4.82
C VAL A 234 4.93 -13.49 -5.21
N GLU A 235 4.67 -13.01 -6.43
CA GLU A 235 5.15 -11.74 -6.94
C GLU A 235 4.12 -10.65 -6.63
N ALA A 236 4.49 -9.72 -5.76
CA ALA A 236 3.65 -8.62 -5.32
C ALA A 236 4.09 -7.25 -5.85
N SER A 237 5.19 -7.21 -6.60
CA SER A 237 5.75 -5.96 -7.14
C SER A 237 5.06 -5.53 -8.42
N TRP A 238 4.95 -4.22 -8.60
CA TRP A 238 4.56 -3.63 -9.87
C TRP A 238 5.77 -2.96 -10.53
N TYR A 239 6.23 -3.54 -11.63
CA TYR A 239 7.43 -3.08 -12.34
C TYR A 239 7.18 -1.91 -13.31
N GLY A 240 5.92 -1.49 -13.48
CA GLY A 240 5.59 -0.47 -14.47
C GLY A 240 5.96 -0.92 -15.88
N ARG A 241 6.72 -0.11 -16.61
CA ARG A 241 7.19 -0.39 -17.98
C ARG A 241 8.43 -1.28 -18.06
N HIS A 242 9.03 -1.66 -16.92
CA HIS A 242 10.27 -2.42 -16.92
C HIS A 242 10.04 -3.90 -17.20
N SER A 243 10.81 -4.48 -18.09
CA SER A 243 10.86 -5.92 -18.34
C SER A 243 11.78 -6.62 -17.35
N VAL A 244 11.39 -7.82 -16.91
CA VAL A 244 12.17 -8.65 -15.99
C VAL A 244 12.54 -9.96 -16.66
N SER A 245 13.85 -10.24 -16.77
CA SER A 245 14.36 -11.51 -17.25
C SER A 245 14.56 -12.48 -16.09
N LEU A 246 14.07 -13.72 -16.21
CA LEU A 246 14.12 -14.75 -15.19
C LEU A 246 14.78 -16.03 -15.71
N PRO A 247 15.58 -16.74 -14.87
CA PRO A 247 16.24 -18.00 -15.20
C PRO A 247 15.26 -19.18 -15.05
N LEU A 248 14.23 -19.25 -15.88
CA LEU A 248 13.17 -20.27 -15.78
C LEU A 248 13.66 -21.71 -16.07
N GLY A 249 14.83 -21.86 -16.72
CA GLY A 249 15.45 -23.16 -16.96
C GLY A 249 16.19 -23.77 -15.75
N GLU A 250 16.31 -23.03 -14.65
CA GLU A 250 17.02 -23.48 -13.44
C GLU A 250 16.04 -24.04 -12.38
N ALA A 251 16.12 -23.52 -11.15
CA ALA A 251 15.32 -23.95 -10.00
C ALA A 251 13.81 -23.91 -10.29
N PHE A 252 13.35 -22.92 -11.04
CA PHE A 252 11.94 -22.83 -11.41
C PHE A 252 11.45 -24.12 -12.11
N HIS A 253 12.19 -24.62 -13.09
CA HIS A 253 11.85 -25.85 -13.81
C HIS A 253 12.12 -27.08 -12.96
N SER A 254 13.33 -27.23 -12.43
CA SER A 254 13.77 -28.46 -11.77
C SER A 254 13.04 -28.74 -10.46
N ARG A 255 12.58 -27.72 -9.75
CA ARG A 255 11.83 -27.81 -8.49
C ARG A 255 10.32 -27.69 -8.68
N ARG A 256 9.81 -27.55 -9.91
CA ARG A 256 8.38 -27.41 -10.24
C ARG A 256 7.72 -26.25 -9.50
N LEU A 257 8.39 -25.07 -9.45
CA LEU A 257 7.91 -23.90 -8.72
C LEU A 257 6.67 -23.29 -9.37
N THR A 258 5.82 -22.69 -8.55
CA THR A 258 4.74 -21.82 -9.00
C THR A 258 5.15 -20.36 -8.83
N LEU A 259 5.10 -19.56 -9.89
CA LEU A 259 5.18 -18.10 -9.82
C LEU A 259 3.78 -17.51 -9.93
N ARG A 260 3.29 -16.89 -8.85
CA ARG A 260 1.95 -16.35 -8.75
C ARG A 260 1.97 -14.84 -8.58
N SER A 261 1.26 -14.12 -9.42
CA SER A 261 1.03 -12.68 -9.24
C SER A 261 -0.02 -12.41 -8.15
N SER A 262 0.22 -11.41 -7.31
CA SER A 262 -0.75 -10.91 -6.33
C SER A 262 -1.04 -9.43 -6.58
N GLN A 263 -2.33 -9.07 -6.65
CA GLN A 263 -2.78 -7.71 -6.94
C GLN A 263 -4.05 -7.38 -6.13
N VAL A 264 -4.00 -6.29 -5.35
CA VAL A 264 -5.02 -5.91 -4.36
C VAL A 264 -6.39 -5.57 -4.96
N GLY A 265 -6.46 -5.12 -6.22
CA GLY A 265 -7.71 -4.74 -6.87
C GLY A 265 -8.71 -5.89 -7.04
N ARG A 266 -8.27 -7.14 -6.87
CA ARG A 266 -9.13 -8.32 -6.95
C ARG A 266 -9.06 -9.15 -5.67
N ILE A 267 -10.21 -9.68 -5.26
CA ILE A 267 -10.25 -10.70 -4.21
C ILE A 267 -9.89 -12.05 -4.86
N PRO A 268 -8.97 -12.84 -4.28
CA PRO A 268 -8.65 -14.18 -4.76
C PRO A 268 -9.92 -15.04 -4.93
N SER A 269 -9.97 -15.87 -5.97
CA SER A 269 -11.18 -16.60 -6.36
C SER A 269 -11.72 -17.52 -5.26
N ASP A 270 -10.83 -18.10 -4.44
CA ASP A 270 -11.19 -18.96 -3.30
C ASP A 270 -11.72 -18.16 -2.08
N ARG A 271 -11.50 -16.86 -2.05
CA ARG A 271 -12.03 -15.94 -1.02
C ARG A 271 -13.29 -15.20 -1.48
N ALA A 272 -13.42 -14.91 -2.77
CA ALA A 272 -14.49 -14.12 -3.36
C ALA A 272 -15.92 -14.55 -2.92
N PRO A 273 -16.26 -15.84 -2.70
CA PRO A 273 -17.59 -16.22 -2.26
C PRO A 273 -17.98 -15.68 -0.87
N ARG A 274 -17.01 -15.31 -0.03
CA ARG A 274 -17.24 -14.89 1.36
C ARG A 274 -16.67 -13.53 1.71
N TRP A 275 -15.87 -12.92 0.83
CA TRP A 275 -15.16 -11.67 1.06
C TRP A 275 -15.50 -10.62 0.01
N THR A 276 -15.78 -9.41 0.49
CA THR A 276 -15.89 -8.21 -0.32
C THR A 276 -14.67 -7.31 -0.09
N ARG A 277 -14.45 -6.33 -0.96
CA ARG A 277 -13.42 -5.29 -0.75
C ARG A 277 -13.66 -4.54 0.57
N ALA A 278 -14.91 -4.15 0.85
CA ALA A 278 -15.26 -3.46 2.10
C ALA A 278 -14.92 -4.31 3.34
N ARG A 279 -15.25 -5.60 3.34
CA ARG A 279 -14.90 -6.52 4.45
C ARG A 279 -13.39 -6.66 4.60
N ARG A 280 -12.61 -6.71 3.51
CA ARG A 280 -11.16 -6.78 3.57
C ARG A 280 -10.56 -5.47 4.13
N LEU A 281 -11.05 -4.30 3.69
CA LEU A 281 -10.62 -3.01 4.22
C LEU A 281 -10.94 -2.88 5.72
N THR A 282 -12.11 -3.32 6.16
CA THR A 282 -12.45 -3.39 7.59
C THR A 282 -11.46 -4.26 8.36
N LEU A 283 -11.10 -5.44 7.84
CA LEU A 283 -10.07 -6.29 8.44
C LEU A 283 -8.72 -5.56 8.51
N ALA A 284 -8.30 -4.92 7.42
CA ALA A 284 -7.05 -4.15 7.39
C ALA A 284 -7.01 -3.09 8.50
N LEU A 285 -8.09 -2.33 8.68
CA LEU A 285 -8.20 -1.33 9.75
C LEU A 285 -8.15 -1.95 11.16
N VAL A 286 -8.80 -3.09 11.36
CA VAL A 286 -8.76 -3.82 12.66
C VAL A 286 -7.33 -4.31 12.98
N LEU A 287 -6.60 -4.80 12.00
CA LEU A 287 -5.20 -5.24 12.16
C LEU A 287 -4.26 -4.09 12.55
N LEU A 288 -4.60 -2.85 12.18
CA LEU A 288 -3.84 -1.66 12.57
C LEU A 288 -4.00 -1.26 14.05
N ARG A 289 -4.67 -2.04 14.87
CA ARG A 289 -4.65 -1.89 16.34
C ARG A 289 -3.29 -2.16 16.95
N ALA A 290 -2.47 -2.96 16.28
CA ALA A 290 -1.13 -3.34 16.73
C ALA A 290 -0.18 -2.13 16.80
N PRO A 291 0.26 -1.70 18.01
CA PRO A 291 1.03 -0.47 18.16
C PRO A 291 2.44 -0.57 17.56
N GLU A 292 3.01 -1.76 17.46
CA GLU A 292 4.32 -1.99 16.85
C GLU A 292 4.37 -1.55 15.38
N LEU A 293 3.22 -1.46 14.69
CA LEU A 293 3.14 -1.01 13.30
C LEU A 293 3.46 0.49 13.12
N ASP A 294 3.51 1.28 14.21
CA ASP A 294 3.99 2.66 14.15
C ASP A 294 5.43 2.75 13.65
N ALA A 295 6.24 1.71 13.86
CA ALA A 295 7.61 1.62 13.35
C ALA A 295 7.71 1.67 11.82
N LEU A 296 6.60 1.42 11.11
CA LEU A 296 6.54 1.49 9.64
C LEU A 296 6.31 2.92 9.12
N ILE A 297 5.97 3.87 10.01
CA ILE A 297 5.77 5.29 9.64
C ILE A 297 7.06 6.03 10.01
N THR A 298 7.92 6.25 9.03
CA THR A 298 9.28 6.76 9.25
C THR A 298 9.49 8.19 8.78
N GLY A 299 8.42 8.87 8.38
CA GLY A 299 8.46 10.28 7.99
C GLY A 299 7.10 10.94 8.06
N GLU A 300 7.10 12.26 8.33
CA GLU A 300 5.93 13.11 8.32
C GLU A 300 6.28 14.49 7.77
N SER A 301 5.42 15.06 6.94
CA SER A 301 5.54 16.43 6.44
C SER A 301 4.16 17.10 6.34
N PRO A 302 4.09 18.42 6.41
CA PRO A 302 2.86 19.14 6.13
C PRO A 302 2.47 19.00 4.64
N PHE A 303 1.16 19.11 4.35
CA PHE A 303 0.63 18.96 3.00
C PHE A 303 1.28 19.90 1.97
N ALA A 304 1.62 21.14 2.39
CA ALA A 304 2.30 22.09 1.51
C ALA A 304 3.64 21.58 0.93
N GLU A 305 4.30 20.67 1.63
CA GLU A 305 5.60 20.09 1.20
C GLU A 305 5.44 18.84 0.33
N LEU A 306 4.23 18.34 0.10
CA LEU A 306 4.01 17.09 -0.64
C LEU A 306 4.69 17.05 -2.01
N PRO A 307 4.71 18.12 -2.83
CA PRO A 307 5.41 18.11 -4.11
C PRO A 307 6.90 17.75 -3.97
N ASP A 308 7.60 18.38 -3.03
CA ASP A 308 9.04 18.15 -2.80
C ASP A 308 9.31 16.79 -2.15
N VAL A 309 8.44 16.40 -1.21
CA VAL A 309 8.52 15.09 -0.55
C VAL A 309 8.37 13.97 -1.56
N LEU A 310 7.38 14.02 -2.45
CA LEU A 310 7.17 12.97 -3.45
C LEU A 310 8.30 12.96 -4.49
N ALA A 311 8.79 14.13 -4.90
CA ALA A 311 9.96 14.23 -5.77
C ALA A 311 11.20 13.58 -5.14
N ARG A 312 11.46 13.81 -3.86
CA ARG A 312 12.56 13.17 -3.11
C ARG A 312 12.38 11.67 -2.99
N LEU A 313 11.20 11.21 -2.52
CA LEU A 313 10.90 9.79 -2.32
C LEU A 313 10.90 8.99 -3.62
N SER A 314 10.59 9.63 -4.75
CA SER A 314 10.63 8.99 -6.07
C SER A 314 12.05 8.72 -6.57
N ARG A 315 13.04 9.46 -6.08
CA ARG A 315 14.47 9.33 -6.45
C ARG A 315 15.22 8.40 -5.50
N ASP A 316 14.89 8.47 -4.19
CA ASP A 316 15.57 7.67 -3.17
C ASP A 316 14.59 6.70 -2.49
N PRO A 317 14.62 5.41 -2.89
CA PRO A 317 13.78 4.40 -2.29
C PRO A 317 14.12 4.06 -0.83
N ARG A 318 15.26 4.54 -0.30
CA ARG A 318 15.69 4.33 1.10
C ARG A 318 15.19 5.43 2.03
N ALA A 319 14.78 6.58 1.51
CA ALA A 319 14.44 7.78 2.29
C ALA A 319 13.34 7.59 3.34
N ALA A 320 12.40 6.66 3.13
CA ALA A 320 11.36 6.33 4.10
C ALA A 320 10.75 4.95 3.84
N LEU A 321 10.10 4.36 4.85
CA LEU A 321 9.12 3.28 4.69
C LEU A 321 7.77 3.88 4.27
N CYS A 322 6.90 4.22 5.22
CA CYS A 322 5.73 5.05 4.96
C CYS A 322 6.03 6.49 5.36
N HIS A 323 5.82 7.43 4.45
CA HIS A 323 5.84 8.85 4.75
C HIS A 323 4.39 9.34 4.79
N ARG A 324 3.95 9.90 5.92
CA ARG A 324 2.61 10.45 6.02
C ARG A 324 2.61 11.95 5.84
N ILE A 325 1.55 12.44 5.25
CA ILE A 325 1.30 13.85 5.03
C ILE A 325 0.25 14.32 6.04
N ARG A 326 0.55 15.40 6.76
CA ARG A 326 -0.34 16.01 7.74
C ARG A 326 -1.03 17.24 7.13
N TYR A 327 -2.34 17.29 7.28
CA TYR A 327 -3.14 18.44 6.86
C TYR A 327 -3.32 19.39 8.04
N GLN A 328 -3.21 20.71 7.79
CA GLN A 328 -3.38 21.74 8.82
C GLN A 328 -4.87 21.98 9.08
N GLY A 329 -5.24 22.22 10.34
CA GLY A 329 -6.58 22.67 10.74
C GLY A 329 -7.41 21.63 11.46
N THR A 330 -6.78 20.68 12.13
CA THR A 330 -7.45 19.88 13.15
C THR A 330 -6.96 20.25 14.53
#